data_33cbc0dba1077a2f2d1f34ba1a1cd1f9
#
_entry.id   33cbc0dba1077a2f2d1f34ba1a1cd1f9
#
_cell.length_a   1.000
_cell.length_b   1.000
_cell.length_c   1.000
_cell.angle_alpha   90.00
_cell.angle_beta   90.00
_cell.angle_gamma   90.00
#
_symmetry.space_group_name_H-M   'P 1'
#
loop_
_entity.id
_entity.type
_entity.pdbx_description
1 polymer ?
#
loop_
_entity_poly.entity_id
_entity_poly.type
_entity_poly.pdbx_seq_one_letter_code
_entity_poly.pdbx_strand_id
1 'polypeptide(L)'
;MEETKEPMVPARGLSRRSFIKGAAATAALGTLAGCAPQTVGGDEEDAPLADTSVEIPETQHFAGICRCGCAGHCFLDVHVRDGQVVRTTAGEMADTRYNRICSKGLSHVGRIYSSKRLQYPMRRTGERGSGEFERITWDEAIAEICAKYQEYAEKDGPGSNVLHVGSGNFGSVALKSIEQLKAVLGMGSSNMSADLETSFAMGNTLGYGGFGTQNEQADWPNAKVFVCWMSDPCNSTPQSMHFILDAKEAGAKYVVIDPVFNANAGKADWFLGVNPSTDGALAFGALNYLLEQGWQDEEFIRARTEAPLFVKADGALLRMSDLGVEPTTSDQIDPMTGQPAVIDPLVVWDEAADAPAAVGEA
;
A
#
# COMPACT_ATOMS: atom_id res chain seq x y z
N MET A 1 32.78 -46.58 -7.47
CA MET A 1 32.69 -46.21 -6.05
C MET A 1 31.25 -45.84 -5.80
N GLU A 2 30.49 -46.79 -5.26
CA GLU A 2 29.07 -46.63 -4.92
C GLU A 2 28.96 -45.95 -3.55
N GLU A 3 28.34 -44.79 -3.51
CA GLU A 3 27.94 -44.13 -2.26
C GLU A 3 26.65 -44.75 -1.75
N THR A 4 26.77 -45.50 -0.67
CA THR A 4 25.62 -46.03 0.08
C THR A 4 24.90 -44.90 0.82
N LYS A 5 23.68 -44.57 0.38
CA LYS A 5 22.75 -43.70 1.11
C LYS A 5 22.18 -44.45 2.31
N GLU A 6 22.49 -43.98 3.52
CA GLU A 6 21.78 -44.39 4.73
C GLU A 6 20.33 -43.95 4.72
N PRO A 7 19.38 -44.77 5.18
CA PRO A 7 17.97 -44.37 5.23
C PRO A 7 17.70 -43.42 6.40
N MET A 8 17.12 -42.24 6.08
CA MET A 8 16.58 -41.29 7.07
C MET A 8 15.50 -41.94 7.91
N VAL A 9 15.73 -42.04 9.22
CA VAL A 9 14.71 -42.46 10.20
C VAL A 9 13.70 -41.36 10.37
N PRO A 10 12.39 -41.59 10.19
CA PRO A 10 11.36 -40.54 10.40
C PRO A 10 11.23 -40.21 11.87
N ALA A 11 11.35 -38.95 12.21
CA ALA A 11 11.09 -38.43 13.55
C ALA A 11 9.63 -38.78 13.97
N ARG A 12 9.50 -39.58 15.02
CA ARG A 12 8.18 -39.89 15.61
C ARG A 12 7.59 -38.62 16.20
N GLY A 13 6.65 -38.01 15.50
CA GLY A 13 5.84 -36.92 16.01
C GLY A 13 4.99 -37.37 17.22
N LEU A 14 5.06 -36.63 18.31
CA LEU A 14 4.22 -36.83 19.48
C LEU A 14 2.75 -36.65 19.08
N SER A 15 1.90 -37.66 19.32
CA SER A 15 0.47 -37.55 19.07
C SER A 15 -0.19 -36.53 20.02
N ARG A 16 -1.25 -35.86 19.57
CA ARG A 16 -2.05 -34.92 20.42
C ARG A 16 -2.47 -35.59 21.74
N ARG A 17 -2.73 -36.87 21.73
CA ARG A 17 -3.12 -37.68 22.92
C ARG A 17 -1.95 -37.87 23.91
N SER A 18 -0.73 -37.98 23.40
CA SER A 18 0.47 -38.07 24.22
C SER A 18 0.84 -36.72 24.84
N PHE A 19 0.62 -35.63 24.10
CA PHE A 19 0.81 -34.27 24.62
C PHE A 19 -0.17 -33.93 25.75
N ILE A 20 -1.46 -34.24 25.57
CA ILE A 20 -2.49 -34.00 26.61
C ILE A 20 -2.22 -34.85 27.87
N LYS A 21 -1.80 -36.10 27.73
CA LYS A 21 -1.42 -36.95 28.85
C LYS A 21 -0.19 -36.44 29.60
N GLY A 22 0.81 -35.90 28.87
CA GLY A 22 1.99 -35.29 29.48
C GLY A 22 1.65 -34.01 30.24
N ALA A 23 0.81 -33.15 29.68
CA ALA A 23 0.36 -31.93 30.36
C ALA A 23 -0.50 -32.21 31.61
N ALA A 24 -1.36 -33.23 31.59
CA ALA A 24 -2.14 -33.63 32.75
C ALA A 24 -1.27 -34.23 33.87
N ALA A 25 -0.22 -34.99 33.54
CA ALA A 25 0.71 -35.52 34.50
C ALA A 25 1.56 -34.44 35.19
N THR A 26 1.98 -33.41 34.43
CA THR A 26 2.74 -32.27 34.99
C THR A 26 1.86 -31.41 35.92
N ALA A 27 0.58 -31.19 35.58
CA ALA A 27 -0.35 -30.48 36.43
C ALA A 27 -0.67 -31.24 37.72
N ALA A 28 -0.79 -32.57 37.68
CA ALA A 28 -1.06 -33.40 38.86
C ALA A 28 0.15 -33.48 39.82
N LEU A 29 1.37 -33.39 39.33
CA LEU A 29 2.59 -33.34 40.15
C LEU A 29 2.79 -31.97 40.79
N GLY A 30 2.37 -30.90 40.16
CA GLY A 30 2.45 -29.54 40.72
C GLY A 30 1.46 -29.26 41.86
N THR A 31 0.31 -29.97 41.89
CA THR A 31 -0.72 -29.77 42.91
C THR A 31 -0.49 -30.58 44.19
N LEU A 32 0.40 -31.57 44.18
CA LEU A 32 0.73 -32.38 45.37
C LEU A 32 1.93 -31.86 46.18
N ALA A 33 2.64 -30.85 45.69
CA ALA A 33 3.79 -30.26 46.40
C ALA A 33 3.43 -28.99 47.23
N GLY A 34 2.15 -28.59 47.26
CA GLY A 34 1.76 -27.29 47.76
C GLY A 34 1.02 -27.26 49.09
N CYS A 35 0.79 -28.39 49.80
CA CYS A 35 0.06 -28.39 51.08
C CYS A 35 0.67 -29.37 52.08
N ALA A 36 1.76 -28.99 52.72
CA ALA A 36 2.14 -29.51 54.03
C ALA A 36 2.58 -28.31 54.92
N PRO A 37 1.93 -28.04 56.05
CA PRO A 37 2.43 -27.04 56.97
C PRO A 37 3.68 -27.60 57.65
N GLN A 38 4.85 -27.10 57.29
CA GLN A 38 6.06 -27.30 58.09
C GLN A 38 6.06 -26.32 59.25
N THR A 39 5.80 -26.82 60.46
CA THR A 39 6.16 -26.12 61.68
C THR A 39 7.66 -26.29 61.90
N VAL A 40 8.41 -25.26 61.53
CA VAL A 40 9.81 -25.13 61.95
C VAL A 40 9.80 -24.12 63.11
N GLY A 41 9.99 -24.62 64.31
CA GLY A 41 10.37 -23.78 65.42
C GLY A 41 11.87 -23.56 65.33
N GLY A 42 12.28 -22.34 65.37
CA GLY A 42 13.66 -21.88 65.43
C GLY A 42 13.66 -20.37 65.32
N ASP A 43 14.03 -19.71 66.41
CA ASP A 43 14.24 -18.27 66.52
C ASP A 43 15.46 -17.90 65.63
N GLU A 44 15.24 -17.65 64.36
CA GLU A 44 16.18 -16.89 63.53
C GLU A 44 15.60 -15.47 63.38
N GLU A 45 16.33 -14.49 63.91
CA GLU A 45 16.02 -13.07 63.67
C GLU A 45 15.80 -12.83 62.20
N ASP A 46 14.59 -12.36 61.83
CA ASP A 46 14.24 -11.92 60.50
C ASP A 46 15.23 -10.83 60.04
N ALA A 47 16.23 -11.23 59.28
CA ALA A 47 17.01 -10.26 58.53
C ALA A 47 16.04 -9.54 57.58
N PRO A 48 15.98 -8.21 57.56
CA PRO A 48 15.10 -7.49 56.65
C PRO A 48 15.40 -7.95 55.23
N LEU A 49 14.37 -8.49 54.56
CA LEU A 49 14.42 -8.78 53.14
C LEU A 49 14.93 -7.52 52.46
N ALA A 50 16.08 -7.60 51.80
CA ALA A 50 16.59 -6.49 51.00
C ALA A 50 15.47 -6.03 50.05
N ASP A 51 15.12 -4.76 50.14
CA ASP A 51 14.15 -4.15 49.23
C ASP A 51 14.68 -4.34 47.80
N THR A 52 14.15 -5.35 47.13
CA THR A 52 14.44 -5.63 45.71
C THR A 52 13.47 -4.90 44.82
N SER A 53 12.84 -3.82 45.28
CA SER A 53 12.04 -2.99 44.43
C SER A 53 12.95 -2.37 43.34
N VAL A 54 12.95 -3.01 42.19
CA VAL A 54 13.53 -2.44 40.98
C VAL A 54 12.64 -1.26 40.63
N GLU A 55 13.16 -0.03 40.78
CA GLU A 55 12.47 1.14 40.25
C GLU A 55 12.32 0.93 38.74
N ILE A 56 11.08 0.71 38.30
CA ILE A 56 10.76 0.68 36.88
C ILE A 56 10.70 2.13 36.42
N PRO A 57 11.60 2.57 35.51
CA PRO A 57 11.61 3.95 35.03
C PRO A 57 10.24 4.33 34.47
N GLU A 58 9.87 5.60 34.66
CA GLU A 58 8.62 6.16 34.15
C GLU A 58 8.54 5.98 32.62
N THR A 59 7.42 5.55 32.15
CA THR A 59 7.16 5.43 30.71
C THR A 59 6.67 6.76 30.16
N GLN A 60 7.42 7.34 29.23
CA GLN A 60 7.04 8.53 28.50
C GLN A 60 6.23 8.15 27.26
N HIS A 61 5.27 8.99 26.87
CA HIS A 61 4.38 8.79 25.76
C HIS A 61 4.61 9.84 24.67
N PHE A 62 4.75 9.41 23.44
CA PHE A 62 4.95 10.28 22.30
C PHE A 62 3.96 9.96 21.17
N ALA A 63 3.42 11.02 20.58
CA ALA A 63 2.60 10.89 19.39
C ALA A 63 3.44 10.41 18.19
N GLY A 64 2.91 9.48 17.41
CA GLY A 64 3.55 8.96 16.22
C GLY A 64 2.55 8.59 15.14
N ILE A 65 3.05 8.26 13.97
CA ILE A 65 2.26 7.75 12.84
C ILE A 65 2.89 6.45 12.34
N CYS A 66 2.04 5.44 12.14
CA CYS A 66 2.48 4.19 11.56
C CYS A 66 2.92 4.39 10.10
N ARG A 67 4.16 4.01 9.81
CA ARG A 67 4.79 4.13 8.50
C ARG A 67 4.98 2.77 7.83
N CYS A 68 4.04 1.86 7.98
CA CYS A 68 4.01 0.64 7.19
C CYS A 68 3.42 0.91 5.79
N GLY A 69 3.81 0.12 4.79
CA GLY A 69 3.45 0.32 3.39
C GLY A 69 1.98 0.01 3.05
N CYS A 70 1.03 0.43 3.88
CA CYS A 70 -0.40 0.17 3.68
C CYS A 70 -1.25 1.45 3.58
N ALA A 71 -0.62 2.61 3.49
CA ALA A 71 -1.30 3.92 3.44
C ALA A 71 -2.35 4.18 4.56
N GLY A 72 -2.42 3.32 5.58
CA GLY A 72 -3.39 3.48 6.67
C GLY A 72 -3.04 4.60 7.64
N HIS A 73 -1.77 5.00 7.69
CA HIS A 73 -1.26 6.11 8.51
C HIS A 73 -1.81 6.16 9.93
N CYS A 74 -2.03 4.97 10.55
CA CYS A 74 -2.63 4.87 11.88
C CYS A 74 -1.87 5.71 12.89
N PHE A 75 -2.61 6.46 13.71
CA PHE A 75 -2.04 7.24 14.79
C PHE A 75 -1.54 6.32 15.90
N LEU A 76 -0.34 6.57 16.40
CA LEU A 76 0.32 5.75 17.40
C LEU A 76 0.54 6.53 18.69
N ASP A 77 0.38 5.84 19.80
CA ASP A 77 1.02 6.17 21.07
C ASP A 77 2.31 5.35 21.19
N VAL A 78 3.44 6.04 21.25
CA VAL A 78 4.79 5.46 21.31
C VAL A 78 5.28 5.52 22.74
N HIS A 79 5.45 4.37 23.38
CA HIS A 79 5.91 4.24 24.75
C HIS A 79 7.43 4.16 24.79
N VAL A 80 8.06 5.09 25.49
CA VAL A 80 9.51 5.20 25.64
C VAL A 80 9.92 5.06 27.09
N ARG A 81 10.94 4.25 27.35
CA ARG A 81 11.55 4.06 28.65
C ARG A 81 13.06 4.06 28.48
N ASP A 82 13.77 4.85 29.31
CA ASP A 82 15.23 5.02 29.21
C ASP A 82 15.72 5.34 27.79
N GLY A 83 14.97 6.19 27.07
CA GLY A 83 15.30 6.58 25.68
C GLY A 83 15.05 5.49 24.66
N GLN A 84 14.46 4.36 25.01
CA GLN A 84 14.16 3.27 24.10
C GLN A 84 12.64 3.10 23.93
N VAL A 85 12.21 2.88 22.70
CA VAL A 85 10.82 2.54 22.40
C VAL A 85 10.57 1.11 22.88
N VAL A 86 9.71 0.95 23.88
CA VAL A 86 9.39 -0.36 24.45
C VAL A 86 8.09 -0.95 23.93
N ARG A 87 7.19 -0.09 23.43
CA ARG A 87 5.88 -0.50 22.93
C ARG A 87 5.31 0.56 21.98
N THR A 88 4.44 0.13 21.07
CA THR A 88 3.54 1.00 20.30
C THR A 88 2.11 0.52 20.49
N THR A 89 1.17 1.45 20.67
CA THR A 89 -0.27 1.19 20.75
C THR A 89 -1.03 2.12 19.83
N ALA A 90 -2.33 1.94 19.67
CA ALA A 90 -3.15 2.92 18.98
C ALA A 90 -3.16 4.22 19.77
N GLY A 91 -2.97 5.34 19.08
CA GLY A 91 -3.17 6.68 19.63
C GLY A 91 -4.65 7.07 19.60
N GLU A 92 -5.00 8.12 20.30
CA GLU A 92 -6.37 8.62 20.41
C GLU A 92 -6.66 9.64 19.30
N MET A 93 -7.73 9.40 18.55
CA MET A 93 -8.26 10.27 17.51
C MET A 93 -9.64 10.79 17.93
N ALA A 94 -10.05 11.95 17.42
CA ALA A 94 -11.38 12.51 17.67
C ALA A 94 -12.51 11.55 17.23
N ASP A 95 -12.32 10.87 16.09
CA ASP A 95 -13.18 9.76 15.70
C ASP A 95 -12.57 8.46 16.21
N THR A 96 -13.18 7.89 17.25
CA THR A 96 -12.67 6.68 17.92
C THR A 96 -12.68 5.44 17.06
N ARG A 97 -13.36 5.43 15.91
CA ARG A 97 -13.31 4.34 14.95
C ARG A 97 -11.90 4.15 14.37
N TYR A 98 -11.08 5.19 14.39
CA TYR A 98 -9.67 5.16 13.97
C TYR A 98 -8.68 4.79 15.08
N ASN A 99 -9.12 4.63 16.34
CA ASN A 99 -8.26 4.22 17.46
C ASN A 99 -7.90 2.74 17.36
N ARG A 100 -7.34 2.35 16.22
CA ARG A 100 -7.00 0.97 15.87
C ARG A 100 -5.63 0.88 15.23
N ILE A 101 -4.96 -0.24 15.50
CA ILE A 101 -3.64 -0.54 14.96
C ILE A 101 -3.55 -2.04 14.73
N CYS A 102 -3.04 -2.43 13.57
CA CYS A 102 -2.85 -3.84 13.24
C CYS A 102 -1.51 -4.37 13.75
N SER A 103 -1.27 -5.66 13.60
CA SER A 103 -0.02 -6.32 14.01
C SER A 103 1.24 -5.68 13.40
N LYS A 104 1.16 -5.10 12.20
CA LYS A 104 2.28 -4.35 11.60
C LYS A 104 2.66 -3.12 12.43
N GLY A 105 1.68 -2.37 12.91
CA GLY A 105 1.91 -1.23 13.79
C GLY A 105 2.44 -1.64 15.16
N LEU A 106 1.92 -2.73 15.74
CA LEU A 106 2.39 -3.29 17.01
C LEU A 106 3.84 -3.80 16.93
N SER A 107 4.29 -4.25 15.75
CA SER A 107 5.62 -4.83 15.55
C SER A 107 6.75 -3.82 15.34
N HIS A 108 6.48 -2.51 15.42
CA HIS A 108 7.50 -1.48 15.16
C HIS A 108 8.73 -1.62 16.04
N VAL A 109 8.58 -1.97 17.31
CA VAL A 109 9.71 -2.17 18.24
C VAL A 109 10.66 -3.24 17.70
N GLY A 110 10.12 -4.39 17.29
CA GLY A 110 10.93 -5.47 16.72
C GLY A 110 11.65 -5.06 15.43
N ARG A 111 11.05 -4.18 14.63
CA ARG A 111 11.68 -3.63 13.41
C ARG A 111 12.78 -2.62 13.72
N ILE A 112 12.54 -1.73 14.70
CA ILE A 112 13.50 -0.69 15.08
C ILE A 112 14.78 -1.31 15.64
N TYR A 113 14.65 -2.30 16.50
CA TYR A 113 15.78 -2.93 17.19
C TYR A 113 16.20 -4.28 16.59
N SER A 114 15.79 -4.56 15.37
CA SER A 114 16.21 -5.77 14.66
C SER A 114 17.72 -5.75 14.41
N SER A 115 18.39 -6.86 14.72
CA SER A 115 19.81 -7.04 14.39
C SER A 115 20.09 -7.03 12.89
N LYS A 116 19.06 -7.21 12.06
CA LYS A 116 19.15 -7.15 10.59
C LYS A 116 18.93 -5.73 10.05
N ARG A 117 18.63 -4.74 10.91
CA ARG A 117 18.44 -3.37 10.48
C ARG A 117 19.77 -2.78 10.04
N LEU A 118 19.81 -2.23 8.83
CA LEU A 118 20.95 -1.47 8.34
C LEU A 118 21.05 -0.15 9.12
N GLN A 119 22.21 0.07 9.73
CA GLN A 119 22.49 1.27 10.54
C GLN A 119 23.47 2.20 9.86
N TYR A 120 24.20 1.72 8.87
CA TYR A 120 25.28 2.42 8.18
C TYR A 120 25.21 2.15 6.69
N PRO A 121 25.77 3.04 5.84
CA PRO A 121 25.98 2.76 4.44
C PRO A 121 26.88 1.53 4.26
N MET A 122 26.60 0.76 3.22
CA MET A 122 27.38 -0.43 2.90
C MET A 122 27.71 -0.45 1.41
N ARG A 123 28.95 -0.80 1.09
CA ARG A 123 29.42 -1.02 -0.28
C ARG A 123 29.50 -2.51 -0.56
N ARG A 124 29.02 -2.95 -1.69
CA ARG A 124 29.19 -4.33 -2.11
C ARG A 124 30.63 -4.60 -2.54
N THR A 125 31.24 -5.65 -2.01
CA THR A 125 32.63 -6.06 -2.26
C THR A 125 32.73 -7.28 -3.15
N GLY A 126 31.71 -8.13 -3.13
CA GLY A 126 31.66 -9.33 -3.94
C GLY A 126 30.87 -9.18 -5.24
N GLU A 127 30.70 -10.28 -5.96
CA GLU A 127 29.87 -10.36 -7.15
C GLU A 127 28.40 -10.05 -6.82
N ARG A 128 27.63 -9.65 -7.84
CA ARG A 128 26.19 -9.40 -7.69
C ARG A 128 25.48 -10.68 -7.22
N GLY A 129 24.83 -10.62 -6.07
CA GLY A 129 24.13 -11.74 -5.45
C GLY A 129 24.94 -12.50 -4.39
N SER A 130 26.26 -12.23 -4.22
CA SER A 130 27.09 -12.89 -3.20
C SER A 130 26.69 -12.55 -1.76
N GLY A 131 26.06 -11.39 -1.55
CA GLY A 131 25.73 -10.91 -0.19
C GLY A 131 26.94 -10.32 0.56
N GLU A 132 28.06 -10.13 -0.10
CA GLU A 132 29.29 -9.60 0.50
C GLU A 132 29.28 -8.07 0.45
N PHE A 133 29.32 -7.46 1.65
CA PHE A 133 29.30 -5.99 1.83
C PHE A 133 30.28 -5.58 2.91
N GLU A 134 30.88 -4.41 2.75
CA GLU A 134 31.64 -3.71 3.79
C GLU A 134 30.93 -2.45 4.23
N ARG A 135 31.13 -2.07 5.49
CA ARG A 135 30.65 -0.79 6.01
C ARG A 135 31.53 0.34 5.50
N ILE A 136 30.90 1.42 5.03
CA ILE A 136 31.56 2.67 4.65
C ILE A 136 30.96 3.85 5.42
N THR A 137 31.59 5.01 5.35
CA THR A 137 31.05 6.26 5.91
C THR A 137 30.00 6.87 4.98
N TRP A 138 29.21 7.79 5.51
CA TRP A 138 28.28 8.56 4.69
C TRP A 138 28.99 9.43 3.65
N ASP A 139 30.15 10.02 4.01
CA ASP A 139 30.92 10.84 3.08
C ASP A 139 31.45 10.01 1.90
N GLU A 140 31.94 8.80 2.16
CA GLU A 140 32.36 7.88 1.11
C GLU A 140 31.18 7.47 0.21
N ALA A 141 30.03 7.14 0.80
CA ALA A 141 28.83 6.75 0.03
C ALA A 141 28.35 7.90 -0.87
N ILE A 142 28.26 9.11 -0.32
CA ILE A 142 27.81 10.30 -1.08
C ILE A 142 28.81 10.64 -2.18
N ALA A 143 30.11 10.63 -1.87
CA ALA A 143 31.15 10.91 -2.87
C ALA A 143 31.12 9.94 -4.04
N GLU A 144 30.94 8.64 -3.76
CA GLU A 144 30.85 7.60 -4.80
C GLU A 144 29.60 7.76 -5.66
N ILE A 145 28.43 8.03 -5.04
CA ILE A 145 27.17 8.28 -5.77
C ILE A 145 27.30 9.53 -6.66
N CYS A 146 27.86 10.63 -6.12
CA CYS A 146 28.07 11.86 -6.90
C CYS A 146 29.03 11.65 -8.07
N ALA A 147 30.13 10.91 -7.85
CA ALA A 147 31.09 10.63 -8.92
C ALA A 147 30.43 9.81 -10.05
N LYS A 148 29.60 8.81 -9.69
CA LYS A 148 28.86 8.03 -10.69
C LYS A 148 27.81 8.85 -11.41
N TYR A 149 27.10 9.71 -10.70
CA TYR A 149 26.17 10.64 -11.31
C TYR A 149 26.87 11.52 -12.35
N GLN A 150 28.02 12.13 -12.01
CA GLN A 150 28.78 13.00 -12.90
C GLN A 150 29.30 12.25 -14.13
N GLU A 151 29.86 11.04 -13.92
CA GLU A 151 30.34 10.17 -15.00
C GLU A 151 29.27 9.95 -16.09
N TYR A 152 28.05 9.57 -15.67
CA TYR A 152 26.97 9.31 -16.62
C TYR A 152 26.33 10.59 -17.18
N ALA A 153 26.26 11.64 -16.37
CA ALA A 153 25.76 12.93 -16.84
C ALA A 153 26.65 13.56 -17.90
N GLU A 154 27.98 13.46 -17.77
CA GLU A 154 28.94 13.93 -18.76
C GLU A 154 28.94 13.10 -20.03
N LYS A 155 28.79 11.78 -19.88
CA LYS A 155 28.83 10.85 -21.02
C LYS A 155 27.55 10.84 -21.84
N ASP A 156 26.40 10.76 -21.18
CA ASP A 156 25.11 10.41 -21.80
C ASP A 156 24.02 11.48 -21.50
N GLY A 157 24.41 12.59 -20.85
CA GLY A 157 23.52 13.66 -20.42
C GLY A 157 22.87 13.39 -19.04
N PRO A 158 22.44 14.43 -18.30
CA PRO A 158 21.93 14.31 -16.95
C PRO A 158 20.66 13.43 -16.85
N GLY A 159 19.84 13.40 -17.90
CA GLY A 159 18.63 12.57 -17.97
C GLY A 159 18.89 11.06 -18.03
N SER A 160 20.14 10.62 -18.27
CA SER A 160 20.52 9.21 -18.20
C SER A 160 20.50 8.66 -16.77
N ASN A 161 20.62 9.53 -15.79
CA ASN A 161 20.45 9.20 -14.38
C ASN A 161 18.97 9.27 -14.04
N VAL A 162 18.38 8.15 -13.70
CA VAL A 162 16.93 8.04 -13.44
C VAL A 162 16.66 7.86 -11.96
N LEU A 163 15.84 8.73 -11.38
CA LEU A 163 15.27 8.53 -10.07
C LEU A 163 13.99 7.70 -10.19
N HIS A 164 14.02 6.50 -9.60
CA HIS A 164 12.83 5.67 -9.46
C HIS A 164 12.20 5.90 -8.10
N VAL A 165 10.98 6.44 -8.09
CA VAL A 165 10.19 6.64 -6.89
C VAL A 165 8.99 5.72 -6.97
N GLY A 166 8.92 4.74 -6.06
CA GLY A 166 7.82 3.79 -5.98
C GLY A 166 6.72 4.23 -5.02
N SER A 167 5.66 3.44 -4.99
CA SER A 167 4.58 3.55 -4.02
C SER A 167 5.02 3.15 -2.61
N GLY A 168 4.22 3.41 -1.61
CA GLY A 168 4.44 3.04 -0.22
C GLY A 168 4.23 4.22 0.73
N ASN A 169 5.17 4.42 1.63
CA ASN A 169 5.08 5.46 2.64
C ASN A 169 5.41 6.84 2.09
N PHE A 170 4.47 7.47 1.44
CA PHE A 170 4.62 8.83 0.94
C PHE A 170 4.66 9.83 2.11
N GLY A 171 5.87 10.39 2.35
CA GLY A 171 6.00 11.56 3.19
C GLY A 171 6.16 12.78 2.29
N SER A 172 5.29 13.77 2.37
CA SER A 172 5.31 14.94 1.48
C SER A 172 6.66 15.65 1.48
N VAL A 173 7.32 15.76 2.62
CA VAL A 173 8.67 16.35 2.72
C VAL A 173 9.70 15.53 1.94
N ALA A 174 9.70 14.21 2.10
CA ALA A 174 10.63 13.33 1.40
C ALA A 174 10.41 13.36 -0.12
N LEU A 175 9.15 13.31 -0.57
CA LEU A 175 8.82 13.40 -1.99
C LEU A 175 9.24 14.73 -2.61
N LYS A 176 8.96 15.85 -1.94
CA LYS A 176 9.36 17.17 -2.44
C LYS A 176 10.87 17.33 -2.48
N SER A 177 11.62 16.79 -1.52
CA SER A 177 13.08 16.78 -1.55
C SER A 177 13.63 15.98 -2.74
N ILE A 178 13.02 14.85 -3.06
CA ILE A 178 13.40 14.02 -4.21
C ILE A 178 13.09 14.75 -5.53
N GLU A 179 11.91 15.35 -5.66
CA GLU A 179 11.54 16.13 -6.83
C GLU A 179 12.47 17.34 -7.04
N GLN A 180 12.83 18.02 -5.95
CA GLN A 180 13.79 19.12 -6.00
C GLN A 180 15.17 18.64 -6.46
N LEU A 181 15.68 17.54 -5.91
CA LEU A 181 16.96 16.95 -6.31
C LEU A 181 16.94 16.62 -7.81
N LYS A 182 15.89 15.96 -8.28
CA LYS A 182 15.69 15.62 -9.70
C LYS A 182 15.72 16.85 -10.60
N ALA A 183 14.98 17.89 -10.21
CA ALA A 183 14.89 19.13 -11.01
C ALA A 183 16.24 19.87 -11.07
N VAL A 184 16.94 19.99 -9.93
CA VAL A 184 18.24 20.68 -9.86
C VAL A 184 19.32 19.97 -10.65
N LEU A 185 19.31 18.63 -10.65
CA LEU A 185 20.31 17.82 -11.33
C LEU A 185 19.91 17.44 -12.77
N GLY A 186 18.70 17.78 -13.23
CA GLY A 186 18.22 17.43 -14.57
C GLY A 186 18.05 15.92 -14.77
N MET A 187 17.77 15.17 -13.70
CA MET A 187 17.64 13.71 -13.76
C MET A 187 16.35 13.30 -14.43
N GLY A 188 16.38 12.17 -15.12
CA GLY A 188 15.18 11.49 -15.59
C GLY A 188 14.34 10.94 -14.43
N SER A 189 13.07 10.66 -14.67
CA SER A 189 12.23 9.94 -13.74
C SER A 189 11.59 8.75 -14.41
N SER A 190 11.54 7.62 -13.68
CA SER A 190 10.67 6.53 -14.06
C SER A 190 9.22 6.93 -13.79
N ASN A 191 8.31 6.41 -14.61
CA ASN A 191 6.90 6.53 -14.30
C ASN A 191 6.60 5.69 -13.05
N MET A 192 5.85 6.25 -12.09
CA MET A 192 5.43 5.56 -10.86
C MET A 192 4.31 4.53 -11.10
N SER A 193 4.28 3.95 -12.21
CA SER A 193 3.10 3.59 -12.91
C SER A 193 2.38 2.36 -12.42
N ALA A 194 3.04 1.24 -12.22
CA ALA A 194 2.34 -0.04 -12.21
C ALA A 194 1.25 -0.16 -11.13
N ASP A 195 1.49 0.38 -9.94
CA ASP A 195 0.52 0.33 -8.82
C ASP A 195 -0.51 1.46 -8.85
N LEU A 196 -0.20 2.53 -9.57
CA LEU A 196 -0.94 3.80 -9.50
C LEU A 196 -1.63 4.16 -10.81
N GLU A 197 -1.31 3.47 -11.89
CA GLU A 197 -1.85 3.72 -13.22
C GLU A 197 -3.37 3.77 -13.21
N THR A 198 -3.99 2.81 -12.59
CA THR A 198 -5.44 2.72 -12.51
C THR A 198 -6.02 3.89 -11.71
N SER A 199 -5.40 4.28 -10.60
CA SER A 199 -5.88 5.39 -9.77
C SER A 199 -5.69 6.73 -10.46
N PHE A 200 -4.57 6.95 -11.14
CA PHE A 200 -4.35 8.18 -11.92
C PHE A 200 -5.21 8.22 -13.17
N ALA A 201 -5.30 7.14 -13.91
CA ALA A 201 -6.13 7.05 -15.09
C ALA A 201 -7.61 7.26 -14.76
N MET A 202 -8.13 6.57 -13.75
CA MET A 202 -9.50 6.76 -13.30
C MET A 202 -9.73 8.16 -12.74
N GLY A 203 -8.82 8.70 -11.93
CA GLY A 203 -8.94 10.05 -11.39
C GLY A 203 -9.03 11.10 -12.50
N ASN A 204 -8.19 10.98 -13.53
CA ASN A 204 -8.20 11.87 -14.67
C ASN A 204 -9.42 11.66 -15.57
N THR A 205 -9.77 10.41 -15.86
CA THR A 205 -10.89 10.06 -16.74
C THR A 205 -12.24 10.42 -16.13
N LEU A 206 -12.40 10.21 -14.83
CA LEU A 206 -13.64 10.51 -14.11
C LEU A 206 -13.70 11.95 -13.56
N GLY A 207 -12.66 12.75 -13.78
CA GLY A 207 -12.61 14.13 -13.31
C GLY A 207 -12.40 14.28 -11.80
N TYR A 208 -11.99 13.22 -11.10
CA TYR A 208 -11.73 13.26 -9.66
C TYR A 208 -10.36 13.86 -9.29
N GLY A 209 -9.57 14.27 -10.27
CA GLY A 209 -8.36 15.06 -10.03
C GLY A 209 -7.18 14.31 -9.44
N GLY A 210 -7.10 12.99 -9.53
CA GLY A 210 -5.90 12.24 -9.22
C GLY A 210 -5.92 11.46 -7.90
N PHE A 211 -4.74 11.04 -7.49
CA PHE A 211 -4.52 10.20 -6.33
C PHE A 211 -4.99 10.84 -5.02
N GLY A 212 -5.87 10.17 -4.29
CA GLY A 212 -6.30 10.59 -2.95
C GLY A 212 -7.68 11.23 -2.86
N THR A 213 -8.45 11.27 -3.95
CA THR A 213 -9.84 11.78 -3.96
C THR A 213 -10.86 10.65 -3.74
N GLN A 214 -10.57 9.77 -2.79
CA GLN A 214 -11.44 8.66 -2.44
C GLN A 214 -12.32 9.03 -1.26
N ASN A 215 -13.46 8.33 -1.11
CA ASN A 215 -14.32 8.48 0.05
C ASN A 215 -13.56 8.10 1.32
N GLU A 216 -13.84 8.83 2.41
CA GLU A 216 -13.34 8.52 3.73
C GLU A 216 -13.84 7.13 4.17
N GLN A 217 -12.97 6.34 4.79
CA GLN A 217 -13.32 4.97 5.23
C GLN A 217 -14.50 4.96 6.21
N ALA A 218 -14.65 6.02 6.98
CA ALA A 218 -15.78 6.21 7.89
C ALA A 218 -17.14 6.28 7.19
N ASP A 219 -17.15 6.55 5.87
CA ASP A 219 -18.37 6.56 5.05
C ASP A 219 -18.73 5.18 4.46
N TRP A 220 -17.80 4.24 4.45
CA TRP A 220 -18.01 2.90 3.87
C TRP A 220 -19.21 2.14 4.45
N PRO A 221 -19.56 2.26 5.75
CA PRO A 221 -20.77 1.65 6.30
C PRO A 221 -22.09 2.09 5.64
N ASN A 222 -22.10 3.21 4.90
CA ASN A 222 -23.25 3.66 4.14
C ASN A 222 -23.42 2.97 2.79
N ALA A 223 -22.44 2.19 2.35
CA ALA A 223 -22.51 1.44 1.09
C ALA A 223 -23.60 0.36 1.13
N LYS A 224 -24.27 0.12 0.01
CA LYS A 224 -25.19 -1.01 -0.16
C LYS A 224 -24.50 -2.24 -0.72
N VAL A 225 -23.45 -2.03 -1.52
CA VAL A 225 -22.59 -3.06 -2.09
C VAL A 225 -21.15 -2.60 -1.94
N PHE A 226 -20.31 -3.46 -1.41
CA PHE A 226 -18.88 -3.24 -1.30
C PHE A 226 -18.16 -4.30 -2.12
N VAL A 227 -17.38 -3.86 -3.11
CA VAL A 227 -16.64 -4.76 -4.00
C VAL A 227 -15.15 -4.60 -3.75
N CYS A 228 -14.49 -5.67 -3.31
CA CYS A 228 -13.05 -5.77 -3.32
C CYS A 228 -12.60 -6.50 -4.59
N TRP A 229 -12.02 -5.78 -5.52
CA TRP A 229 -11.52 -6.34 -6.76
C TRP A 229 -9.99 -6.35 -6.73
N MET A 230 -9.38 -7.54 -6.81
CA MET A 230 -7.94 -7.77 -6.74
C MET A 230 -7.28 -7.12 -5.52
N SER A 231 -7.98 -7.08 -4.40
CA SER A 231 -7.52 -6.45 -3.17
C SER A 231 -7.74 -7.39 -1.99
N ASP A 232 -6.72 -7.52 -1.13
CA ASP A 232 -6.81 -8.29 0.11
C ASP A 232 -6.59 -7.39 1.34
N PRO A 233 -7.60 -6.59 1.73
CA PRO A 233 -7.50 -5.73 2.90
C PRO A 233 -7.26 -6.49 4.20
N CYS A 234 -7.62 -7.77 4.30
CA CYS A 234 -7.30 -8.58 5.48
C CYS A 234 -5.78 -8.64 5.77
N ASN A 235 -4.97 -8.65 4.72
CA ASN A 235 -3.51 -8.72 4.84
C ASN A 235 -2.83 -7.39 4.54
N SER A 236 -3.29 -6.65 3.53
CA SER A 236 -2.66 -5.39 3.12
C SER A 236 -3.02 -4.21 4.02
N THR A 237 -4.30 -4.04 4.34
CA THR A 237 -4.85 -2.92 5.14
C THR A 237 -5.78 -3.39 6.26
N PRO A 238 -5.30 -4.25 7.21
CA PRO A 238 -6.19 -4.88 8.21
C PRO A 238 -6.96 -3.88 9.08
N GLN A 239 -6.43 -2.67 9.27
CA GLN A 239 -7.10 -1.61 10.02
C GLN A 239 -8.37 -1.11 9.35
N SER A 240 -8.52 -1.30 8.04
CA SER A 240 -9.71 -0.89 7.28
C SER A 240 -10.84 -1.93 7.29
N MET A 241 -10.50 -3.16 7.66
CA MET A 241 -11.47 -4.27 7.60
C MET A 241 -12.72 -4.06 8.46
N HIS A 242 -12.60 -3.39 9.59
CA HIS A 242 -13.77 -3.14 10.44
C HIS A 242 -14.82 -2.28 9.74
N PHE A 243 -14.42 -1.28 8.94
CA PHE A 243 -15.37 -0.46 8.18
C PHE A 243 -16.13 -1.29 7.13
N ILE A 244 -15.44 -2.27 6.50
CA ILE A 244 -16.08 -3.21 5.57
C ILE A 244 -17.05 -4.14 6.32
N LEU A 245 -16.67 -4.62 7.49
CA LEU A 245 -17.51 -5.48 8.31
C LEU A 245 -18.70 -4.69 8.88
N ASP A 246 -18.49 -3.45 9.30
CA ASP A 246 -19.56 -2.54 9.75
C ASP A 246 -20.58 -2.30 8.61
N ALA A 247 -20.09 -2.09 7.36
CA ALA A 247 -20.97 -2.00 6.19
C ALA A 247 -21.79 -3.28 6.00
N LYS A 248 -21.16 -4.43 6.13
CA LYS A 248 -21.83 -5.74 6.01
C LYS A 248 -22.87 -5.94 7.12
N GLU A 249 -22.56 -5.57 8.37
CA GLU A 249 -23.50 -5.61 9.49
C GLU A 249 -24.69 -4.65 9.28
N ALA A 250 -24.45 -3.52 8.62
CA ALA A 250 -25.49 -2.56 8.22
C ALA A 250 -26.33 -3.07 7.02
N GLY A 251 -26.02 -4.24 6.45
CA GLY A 251 -26.78 -4.88 5.38
C GLY A 251 -26.18 -4.78 3.98
N ALA A 252 -24.99 -4.19 3.84
CA ALA A 252 -24.29 -4.18 2.56
C ALA A 252 -23.92 -5.59 2.09
N LYS A 253 -23.94 -5.81 0.79
CA LYS A 253 -23.39 -7.01 0.18
C LYS A 253 -21.90 -6.86 -0.05
N TYR A 254 -21.13 -7.80 0.46
CA TYR A 254 -19.68 -7.81 0.31
C TYR A 254 -19.29 -8.82 -0.79
N VAL A 255 -18.68 -8.32 -1.85
CA VAL A 255 -18.25 -9.10 -3.02
C VAL A 255 -16.74 -9.06 -3.11
N VAL A 256 -16.11 -10.20 -3.34
CA VAL A 256 -14.68 -10.30 -3.60
C VAL A 256 -14.44 -10.92 -4.97
N ILE A 257 -13.66 -10.22 -5.78
CA ILE A 257 -13.24 -10.67 -7.12
C ILE A 257 -11.72 -10.85 -7.06
N ASP A 258 -11.25 -12.09 -7.14
CA ASP A 258 -9.82 -12.40 -6.97
C ASP A 258 -9.53 -13.77 -7.60
N PRO A 259 -8.34 -14.01 -8.17
CA PRO A 259 -7.95 -15.35 -8.63
C PRO A 259 -7.75 -16.34 -7.49
N VAL A 260 -7.55 -15.85 -6.26
CA VAL A 260 -7.24 -16.68 -5.09
C VAL A 260 -8.31 -16.53 -4.02
N PHE A 261 -8.83 -17.65 -3.51
CA PHE A 261 -9.71 -17.65 -2.35
C PHE A 261 -8.88 -17.37 -1.08
N ASN A 262 -8.67 -16.10 -0.77
CA ASN A 262 -7.88 -15.59 0.35
C ASN A 262 -8.73 -15.34 1.62
N ALA A 263 -8.12 -14.80 2.68
CA ALA A 263 -8.81 -14.47 3.94
C ALA A 263 -9.95 -13.46 3.74
N ASN A 264 -9.82 -12.57 2.77
CA ASN A 264 -10.82 -11.59 2.39
C ASN A 264 -12.04 -12.26 1.76
N ALA A 265 -11.82 -13.18 0.81
CA ALA A 265 -12.88 -13.99 0.18
C ALA A 265 -13.69 -14.80 1.21
N GLY A 266 -13.02 -15.28 2.27
CA GLY A 266 -13.68 -15.98 3.38
C GLY A 266 -14.63 -15.10 4.22
N LYS A 267 -14.66 -13.78 4.02
CA LYS A 267 -15.60 -12.83 4.64
C LYS A 267 -16.70 -12.36 3.69
N ALA A 268 -16.56 -12.62 2.41
CA ALA A 268 -17.48 -12.17 1.37
C ALA A 268 -18.84 -12.89 1.44
N ASP A 269 -19.88 -12.21 0.95
CA ASP A 269 -21.16 -12.85 0.63
C ASP A 269 -21.07 -13.55 -0.73
N TRP A 270 -20.30 -12.98 -1.67
CA TRP A 270 -20.00 -13.56 -2.96
C TRP A 270 -18.53 -13.51 -3.27
N PHE A 271 -18.00 -14.63 -3.74
CA PHE A 271 -16.65 -14.72 -4.30
C PHE A 271 -16.74 -15.05 -5.79
N LEU A 272 -16.12 -14.22 -6.60
CA LEU A 272 -16.01 -14.41 -8.04
C LEU A 272 -14.52 -14.72 -8.35
N GLY A 273 -14.24 -15.99 -8.64
CA GLY A 273 -12.91 -16.43 -9.06
C GLY A 273 -12.67 -16.04 -10.51
N VAL A 274 -11.66 -15.18 -10.76
CA VAL A 274 -11.25 -14.78 -12.11
C VAL A 274 -9.90 -15.39 -12.45
N ASN A 275 -9.68 -15.71 -13.72
CA ASN A 275 -8.34 -16.07 -14.16
C ASN A 275 -7.45 -14.83 -14.18
N PRO A 276 -6.15 -14.95 -13.85
CA PRO A 276 -5.22 -13.83 -13.98
C PRO A 276 -5.30 -13.18 -15.38
N SER A 277 -5.28 -11.85 -15.42
CA SER A 277 -5.37 -11.04 -16.65
C SER A 277 -6.71 -11.11 -17.41
N THR A 278 -7.80 -11.59 -16.79
CA THR A 278 -9.14 -11.60 -17.40
C THR A 278 -10.11 -10.60 -16.79
N ASP A 279 -9.62 -9.71 -15.93
CA ASP A 279 -10.42 -8.66 -15.28
C ASP A 279 -11.17 -7.78 -16.27
N GLY A 280 -10.48 -7.40 -17.37
CA GLY A 280 -11.08 -6.62 -18.45
C GLY A 280 -12.29 -7.30 -19.07
N ALA A 281 -12.24 -8.62 -19.26
CA ALA A 281 -13.38 -9.37 -19.82
C ALA A 281 -14.60 -9.34 -18.87
N LEU A 282 -14.37 -9.48 -17.57
CA LEU A 282 -15.43 -9.35 -16.57
C LEU A 282 -16.00 -7.93 -16.54
N ALA A 283 -15.14 -6.91 -16.57
CA ALA A 283 -15.55 -5.51 -16.58
C ALA A 283 -16.38 -5.17 -17.82
N PHE A 284 -15.92 -5.58 -19.01
CA PHE A 284 -16.68 -5.39 -20.24
C PHE A 284 -18.01 -6.14 -20.28
N GLY A 285 -18.05 -7.35 -19.70
CA GLY A 285 -19.31 -8.08 -19.52
C GLY A 285 -20.30 -7.33 -18.66
N ALA A 286 -19.84 -6.74 -17.55
CA ALA A 286 -20.68 -5.91 -16.68
C ALA A 286 -21.14 -4.63 -17.37
N LEU A 287 -20.26 -3.94 -18.10
CA LEU A 287 -20.59 -2.74 -18.88
C LEU A 287 -21.62 -3.05 -19.98
N ASN A 288 -21.43 -4.15 -20.72
CA ASN A 288 -22.40 -4.58 -21.74
C ASN A 288 -23.79 -4.79 -21.13
N TYR A 289 -23.85 -5.47 -19.98
CA TYR A 289 -25.13 -5.69 -19.28
C TYR A 289 -25.77 -4.36 -18.84
N LEU A 290 -24.99 -3.40 -18.31
CA LEU A 290 -25.50 -2.07 -17.94
C LEU A 290 -26.10 -1.34 -19.14
N LEU A 291 -25.43 -1.38 -20.29
CA LEU A 291 -25.90 -0.77 -21.54
C LEU A 291 -27.18 -1.46 -22.06
N GLU A 292 -27.25 -2.80 -22.03
CA GLU A 292 -28.45 -3.55 -22.42
C GLU A 292 -29.67 -3.21 -21.54
N GLN A 293 -29.45 -2.88 -20.26
CA GLN A 293 -30.52 -2.48 -19.34
C GLN A 293 -30.87 -0.98 -19.41
N GLY A 294 -30.09 -0.18 -20.14
CA GLY A 294 -30.27 1.28 -20.18
C GLY A 294 -30.00 1.96 -18.85
N TRP A 295 -29.05 1.45 -18.05
CA TRP A 295 -28.71 1.96 -16.72
C TRP A 295 -27.52 2.93 -16.71
N GLN A 296 -27.01 3.24 -17.87
CA GLN A 296 -25.94 4.24 -18.00
C GLN A 296 -26.45 5.65 -17.64
N ASP A 297 -25.60 6.44 -17.05
CA ASP A 297 -25.82 7.88 -16.86
C ASP A 297 -25.46 8.62 -18.13
N GLU A 298 -26.46 8.85 -19.00
CA GLU A 298 -26.24 9.48 -20.31
C GLU A 298 -25.75 10.92 -20.18
N GLU A 299 -26.23 11.68 -19.20
CA GLU A 299 -25.80 13.04 -18.98
C GLU A 299 -24.32 13.10 -18.58
N PHE A 300 -23.90 12.24 -17.65
CA PHE A 300 -22.50 12.14 -17.24
C PHE A 300 -21.62 11.69 -18.40
N ILE A 301 -22.02 10.63 -19.13
CA ILE A 301 -21.26 10.10 -20.26
C ILE A 301 -21.05 11.17 -21.31
N ARG A 302 -22.10 11.91 -21.65
CA ARG A 302 -22.08 12.97 -22.65
C ARG A 302 -21.20 14.14 -22.24
N ALA A 303 -21.28 14.55 -20.97
CA ALA A 303 -20.59 15.76 -20.48
C ALA A 303 -19.15 15.50 -20.02
N ARG A 304 -18.78 14.24 -19.66
CA ARG A 304 -17.55 13.95 -18.91
C ARG A 304 -16.68 12.85 -19.47
N THR A 305 -17.05 12.24 -20.59
CA THR A 305 -16.30 11.14 -21.19
C THR A 305 -16.05 11.38 -22.69
N GLU A 306 -15.21 10.55 -23.29
CA GLU A 306 -14.93 10.55 -24.73
C GLU A 306 -15.99 9.79 -25.54
N ALA A 307 -16.99 9.18 -24.90
CA ALA A 307 -17.99 8.35 -25.57
C ALA A 307 -18.79 9.08 -26.68
N PRO A 308 -19.08 10.40 -26.59
CA PRO A 308 -19.73 11.12 -27.65
C PRO A 308 -18.84 11.44 -28.87
N LEU A 309 -17.53 11.24 -28.78
CA LEU A 309 -16.59 11.58 -29.84
C LEU A 309 -16.62 10.58 -30.99
N PHE A 310 -16.50 11.10 -32.20
CA PHE A 310 -16.37 10.24 -33.39
C PHE A 310 -14.98 9.65 -33.53
N VAL A 311 -14.94 8.36 -33.86
CA VAL A 311 -13.71 7.61 -34.13
C VAL A 311 -13.61 7.27 -35.59
N LYS A 312 -12.50 7.62 -36.22
CA LYS A 312 -12.19 7.29 -37.61
C LYS A 312 -11.87 5.81 -37.80
N ALA A 313 -11.87 5.34 -39.05
CA ALA A 313 -11.58 3.94 -39.37
C ALA A 313 -10.17 3.49 -38.96
N ASP A 314 -9.24 4.41 -38.79
CA ASP A 314 -7.86 4.17 -38.32
C ASP A 314 -7.74 4.16 -36.79
N GLY A 315 -8.86 4.38 -36.06
CA GLY A 315 -8.92 4.44 -34.61
C GLY A 315 -8.59 5.82 -34.00
N ALA A 316 -8.24 6.81 -34.82
CA ALA A 316 -8.03 8.17 -34.35
C ALA A 316 -9.37 8.91 -34.13
N LEU A 317 -9.39 9.85 -33.18
CA LEU A 317 -10.55 10.70 -32.98
C LEU A 317 -10.71 11.67 -34.16
N LEU A 318 -11.97 11.87 -34.58
CA LEU A 318 -12.30 12.79 -35.68
C LEU A 318 -12.14 14.24 -35.20
N ARG A 319 -11.52 15.08 -36.00
CA ARG A 319 -11.30 16.50 -35.76
C ARG A 319 -12.02 17.38 -36.74
N MET A 320 -12.21 18.63 -36.40
CA MET A 320 -12.85 19.58 -37.33
C MET A 320 -12.04 19.76 -38.62
N SER A 321 -10.71 19.64 -38.58
CA SER A 321 -9.86 19.65 -39.79
C SER A 321 -10.14 18.47 -40.73
N ASP A 322 -10.52 17.32 -40.25
CA ASP A 322 -10.92 16.17 -41.08
C ASP A 322 -12.22 16.46 -41.84
N LEU A 323 -13.03 17.42 -41.37
CA LEU A 323 -14.25 17.91 -42.07
C LEU A 323 -14.01 19.15 -42.92
N GLY A 324 -12.76 19.57 -43.09
CA GLY A 324 -12.38 20.70 -43.94
C GLY A 324 -12.42 22.06 -43.23
N VAL A 325 -12.50 22.09 -41.92
CA VAL A 325 -12.40 23.33 -41.13
C VAL A 325 -10.92 23.56 -40.81
N GLU A 326 -10.39 24.71 -41.18
CA GLU A 326 -8.99 25.04 -40.92
C GLU A 326 -8.72 25.22 -39.42
N PRO A 327 -7.69 24.54 -38.86
CA PRO A 327 -7.29 24.73 -37.47
C PRO A 327 -6.91 26.19 -37.20
N THR A 328 -7.17 26.65 -36.00
CA THR A 328 -6.77 27.98 -35.52
C THR A 328 -5.59 27.87 -34.54
N THR A 329 -4.98 28.99 -34.20
CA THR A 329 -3.91 29.05 -33.18
C THR A 329 -4.37 29.90 -32.03
N SER A 330 -3.95 29.51 -30.81
CA SER A 330 -4.17 30.31 -29.60
C SER A 330 -2.94 31.17 -29.27
N ASP A 331 -3.12 32.15 -28.40
CA ASP A 331 -1.99 32.93 -27.84
C ASP A 331 -1.15 32.12 -26.82
N GLN A 332 -1.58 30.94 -26.45
CA GLN A 332 -0.82 30.06 -25.57
C GLN A 332 0.29 29.37 -26.33
N ILE A 333 1.47 29.34 -25.73
CA ILE A 333 2.61 28.62 -26.29
C ILE A 333 2.57 27.16 -25.82
N ASP A 334 2.61 26.24 -26.77
CA ASP A 334 2.76 24.82 -26.48
C ASP A 334 4.16 24.58 -25.85
N PRO A 335 4.22 24.08 -24.61
CA PRO A 335 5.49 23.89 -23.92
C PRO A 335 6.39 22.82 -24.55
N MET A 336 5.85 21.95 -25.38
CA MET A 336 6.62 20.91 -26.07
C MET A 336 7.25 21.41 -27.37
N THR A 337 6.56 22.26 -28.09
CA THR A 337 7.02 22.73 -29.41
C THR A 337 7.59 24.15 -29.37
N GLY A 338 7.26 24.94 -28.34
CA GLY A 338 7.63 26.35 -28.24
C GLY A 338 6.91 27.25 -29.25
N GLN A 339 5.89 26.75 -29.93
CA GLN A 339 5.09 27.47 -30.93
C GLN A 339 3.69 27.78 -30.36
N PRO A 340 2.94 28.71 -30.95
CA PRO A 340 1.53 28.88 -30.60
C PRO A 340 0.75 27.56 -30.69
N ALA A 341 -0.03 27.26 -29.65
CA ALA A 341 -0.78 26.01 -29.63
C ALA A 341 -1.85 25.99 -30.73
N VAL A 342 -1.88 24.91 -31.50
CA VAL A 342 -2.86 24.69 -32.54
C VAL A 342 -4.18 24.21 -31.91
N ILE A 343 -5.26 24.86 -32.25
CA ILE A 343 -6.62 24.50 -31.87
C ILE A 343 -7.28 23.82 -33.04
N ASP A 344 -7.49 22.51 -32.88
CA ASP A 344 -8.21 21.66 -33.82
C ASP A 344 -9.19 20.80 -33.02
N PRO A 345 -10.44 21.29 -32.78
CA PRO A 345 -11.40 20.66 -31.90
C PRO A 345 -11.79 19.26 -32.36
N LEU A 346 -12.10 18.40 -31.38
CA LEU A 346 -12.74 17.10 -31.59
C LEU A 346 -14.19 17.28 -32.02
N VAL A 347 -14.74 16.31 -32.72
CA VAL A 347 -16.09 16.35 -33.28
C VAL A 347 -17.07 15.56 -32.44
N VAL A 348 -18.22 16.18 -32.18
CA VAL A 348 -19.41 15.55 -31.60
C VAL A 348 -20.60 15.74 -32.51
N TRP A 349 -21.70 15.03 -32.27
CA TRP A 349 -22.97 15.28 -32.96
C TRP A 349 -23.81 16.29 -32.19
N ASP A 350 -24.16 17.41 -32.81
CA ASP A 350 -25.14 18.34 -32.28
C ASP A 350 -26.55 17.86 -32.66
N GLU A 351 -27.29 17.37 -31.67
CA GLU A 351 -28.65 16.86 -31.88
C GLU A 351 -29.66 17.98 -32.27
N ALA A 352 -29.40 19.18 -31.82
CA ALA A 352 -30.29 20.33 -32.12
C ALA A 352 -30.11 20.81 -33.57
N ALA A 353 -28.86 20.83 -34.03
CA ALA A 353 -28.53 21.24 -35.38
C ALA A 353 -28.57 20.07 -36.41
N ASP A 354 -28.70 18.83 -35.89
CA ASP A 354 -28.59 17.59 -36.69
C ASP A 354 -27.32 17.56 -37.59
N ALA A 355 -26.20 17.93 -36.97
CA ALA A 355 -24.93 18.11 -37.70
C ALA A 355 -23.70 17.86 -36.80
N PRO A 356 -22.52 17.56 -37.40
CA PRO A 356 -21.26 17.55 -36.68
C PRO A 356 -20.93 18.96 -36.17
N ALA A 357 -20.46 19.05 -34.92
CA ALA A 357 -20.04 20.29 -34.29
C ALA A 357 -18.73 20.10 -33.50
N ALA A 358 -18.04 21.21 -33.21
CA ALA A 358 -16.87 21.19 -32.35
C ALA A 358 -17.29 20.92 -30.89
N VAL A 359 -16.46 20.14 -30.17
CA VAL A 359 -16.66 19.96 -28.72
C VAL A 359 -16.67 21.31 -28.02
N GLY A 360 -17.71 21.57 -27.23
CA GLY A 360 -17.93 22.81 -26.50
C GLY A 360 -18.78 23.84 -27.24
N GLU A 361 -19.20 23.57 -28.46
CA GLU A 361 -20.11 24.39 -29.26
C GLU A 361 -21.48 23.70 -29.47
N ALA A 362 -21.55 22.39 -29.20
CA ALA A 362 -22.76 21.58 -29.34
C ALA A 362 -23.63 21.58 -28.07
#